data_cfdf2397824ae5764d3f4ffd22b5cf00
#
_entry.id   cfdf2397824ae5764d3f4ffd22b5cf00
#
_cell.length_a   1.000
_cell.length_b   1.000
_cell.length_c   1.000
_cell.angle_alpha   90.00
_cell.angle_beta   90.00
_cell.angle_gamma   90.00
#
_symmetry.space_group_name_H-M   'P 1'
#
loop_
_entity.id
_entity.type
_entity.pdbx_description
1 polymer ?
#
loop_
_entity_poly.entity_id
_entity_poly.type
_entity_poly.pdbx_seq_one_letter_code
_entity_poly.pdbx_strand_id
1 'polypeptide(L)'
;MRLVLQRVAHASVTIDGEVVGKIDKGILALVGMNTGDDESVFERMFNKITKLRIFEDSEDKMNLSVSDLDYGVLLVPNFTIYADDRKGNRPSFAMGAKPDEARESFNNFVKYAKEHYPKVESGVFQADMKVELLNDGPITILLDSDKLF
;
A
#
# COMPACT_ATOMS: atom_id res chain seq x y z
N MET A 1 0.09 6.41 -9.56
CA MET A 1 0.18 5.45 -8.44
C MET A 1 -1.09 4.62 -8.35
N ARG A 2 -0.97 3.32 -8.15
CA ARG A 2 -2.07 2.43 -7.78
C ARG A 2 -1.82 1.79 -6.44
N LEU A 3 -2.88 1.65 -5.65
CA LEU A 3 -2.83 1.01 -4.35
C LEU A 3 -3.89 -0.10 -4.27
N VAL A 4 -3.50 -1.21 -3.66
CA VAL A 4 -4.44 -2.23 -3.18
C VAL A 4 -4.35 -2.22 -1.67
N LEU A 5 -5.42 -1.76 -1.02
CA LEU A 5 -5.50 -1.65 0.44
C LEU A 5 -6.24 -2.84 0.99
N GLN A 6 -5.70 -3.45 2.03
CA GLN A 6 -6.38 -4.51 2.77
C GLN A 6 -6.38 -4.17 4.26
N ARG A 7 -7.58 -4.21 4.87
CA ARG A 7 -7.70 -4.13 6.32
C ARG A 7 -7.16 -5.41 6.93
N VAL A 8 -6.28 -5.31 7.91
CA VAL A 8 -5.60 -6.46 8.49
C VAL A 8 -5.70 -6.49 10.01
N ALA A 9 -5.77 -7.69 10.57
CA ALA A 9 -5.57 -7.93 12.00
C ALA A 9 -4.07 -7.89 12.35
N HIS A 10 -3.22 -8.32 11.43
CA HIS A 10 -1.78 -8.20 11.45
C HIS A 10 -1.22 -8.40 10.03
N ALA A 11 -0.03 -7.90 9.78
CA ALA A 11 0.70 -8.14 8.54
C ALA A 11 2.21 -8.00 8.76
N SER A 12 3.00 -8.71 7.94
CA SER A 12 4.45 -8.64 8.01
C SER A 12 5.10 -8.87 6.64
N VAL A 13 6.31 -8.36 6.49
CA VAL A 13 7.18 -8.62 5.34
C VAL A 13 8.45 -9.28 5.86
N THR A 14 8.78 -10.43 5.28
CA THR A 14 10.01 -11.19 5.57
C THR A 14 10.90 -11.25 4.34
N ILE A 15 12.19 -10.94 4.51
CA ILE A 15 13.23 -11.03 3.48
C ILE A 15 14.36 -11.86 4.03
N ASP A 16 14.77 -12.90 3.30
CA ASP A 16 15.85 -13.82 3.71
C ASP A 16 15.70 -14.34 5.14
N GLY A 17 14.47 -14.69 5.54
CA GLY A 17 14.14 -15.22 6.85
C GLY A 17 14.01 -14.17 7.96
N GLU A 18 14.24 -12.89 7.69
CA GLU A 18 14.13 -11.80 8.65
C GLU A 18 12.91 -10.93 8.41
N VAL A 19 12.16 -10.61 9.47
CA VAL A 19 11.05 -9.67 9.41
C VAL A 19 11.60 -8.25 9.31
N VAL A 20 11.31 -7.57 8.20
CA VAL A 20 11.77 -6.19 7.93
C VAL A 20 10.70 -5.14 8.18
N GLY A 21 9.43 -5.53 8.21
CA GLY A 21 8.30 -4.66 8.52
C GLY A 21 7.16 -5.47 9.10
N LYS A 22 6.48 -4.92 10.10
CA LYS A 22 5.38 -5.59 10.79
C LYS A 22 4.42 -4.59 11.39
N ILE A 23 3.13 -4.87 11.27
CA ILE A 23 2.07 -4.14 11.96
C ILE A 23 1.10 -5.12 12.62
N ASP A 24 0.44 -4.67 13.68
CA ASP A 24 -0.75 -5.29 14.22
C ASP A 24 -1.98 -4.81 13.41
N LYS A 25 -3.09 -4.49 14.04
CA LYS A 25 -4.27 -3.97 13.34
C LYS A 25 -3.94 -2.73 12.52
N GLY A 26 -4.45 -2.70 11.29
CA GLY A 26 -4.21 -1.58 10.40
C GLY A 26 -4.52 -1.87 8.94
N ILE A 27 -3.75 -1.25 8.07
CA ILE A 27 -3.86 -1.39 6.62
C ILE A 27 -2.52 -1.85 6.05
N LEU A 28 -2.55 -2.95 5.28
CA LEU A 28 -1.50 -3.28 4.34
C LEU A 28 -1.85 -2.62 3.00
N ALA A 29 -0.91 -1.88 2.43
CA ALA A 29 -1.03 -1.26 1.12
C ALA A 29 0.01 -1.84 0.16
N LEU A 30 -0.44 -2.55 -0.87
CA LEU A 30 0.40 -2.87 -2.02
C LEU A 30 0.50 -1.62 -2.89
N VAL A 31 1.73 -1.21 -3.22
CA VAL A 31 2.00 0.09 -3.86
C VAL A 31 2.67 -0.10 -5.22
N GLY A 32 1.96 0.26 -6.28
CA GLY A 32 2.51 0.36 -7.62
C GLY A 32 2.77 1.82 -7.99
N MET A 33 4.00 2.11 -8.39
CA MET A 33 4.39 3.45 -8.81
C MET A 33 4.14 3.65 -10.31
N ASN A 34 3.72 4.85 -10.68
CA ASN A 34 3.59 5.26 -12.07
C ASN A 34 4.60 6.35 -12.40
N THR A 35 4.89 6.50 -13.69
CA THR A 35 5.73 7.60 -14.17
C THR A 35 5.13 8.95 -13.77
N GLY A 36 5.95 9.83 -13.22
CA GLY A 36 5.52 11.16 -12.80
C GLY A 36 4.81 11.24 -11.46
N ASP A 37 4.75 10.16 -10.68
CA ASP A 37 4.26 10.23 -9.31
C ASP A 37 5.16 11.17 -8.48
N ASP A 38 4.58 12.25 -8.00
CA ASP A 38 5.26 13.31 -7.25
C ASP A 38 4.68 13.48 -5.84
N GLU A 39 5.18 14.45 -5.08
CA GLU A 39 4.74 14.71 -3.71
C GLU A 39 3.24 15.02 -3.61
N SER A 40 2.64 15.66 -4.61
CA SER A 40 1.20 15.93 -4.62
C SER A 40 0.38 14.64 -4.74
N VAL A 41 0.87 13.66 -5.50
CA VAL A 41 0.29 12.32 -5.58
C VAL A 41 0.48 11.59 -4.24
N PHE A 42 1.67 11.68 -3.63
CA PHE A 42 1.95 11.05 -2.33
C PHE A 42 1.00 11.57 -1.25
N GLU A 43 0.85 12.88 -1.14
CA GLU A 43 -0.06 13.52 -0.19
C GLU A 43 -1.50 13.01 -0.38
N ARG A 44 -2.00 13.08 -1.61
CA ARG A 44 -3.37 12.70 -1.92
C ARG A 44 -3.64 11.22 -1.65
N MET A 45 -2.72 10.35 -2.07
CA MET A 45 -2.88 8.90 -1.93
C MET A 45 -2.67 8.45 -0.48
N PHE A 46 -1.71 9.03 0.23
CA PHE A 46 -1.48 8.72 1.63
C PHE A 46 -2.62 9.23 2.53
N ASN A 47 -3.18 10.39 2.23
CA ASN A 47 -4.39 10.86 2.88
C ASN A 47 -5.57 9.88 2.70
N LYS A 48 -5.68 9.26 1.52
CA LYS A 48 -6.69 8.20 1.31
C LYS A 48 -6.42 7.02 2.23
N ILE A 49 -5.19 6.50 2.31
CA ILE A 49 -4.84 5.39 3.20
C ILE A 49 -5.23 5.71 4.64
N THR A 50 -4.83 6.87 5.15
CA THR A 50 -4.98 7.21 6.58
C THR A 50 -6.39 7.63 6.97
N LYS A 51 -7.20 8.10 6.02
CA LYS A 51 -8.54 8.65 6.30
C LYS A 51 -9.71 7.81 5.80
N LEU A 52 -9.47 6.72 5.07
CA LEU A 52 -10.54 5.80 4.69
C LEU A 52 -11.23 5.21 5.93
N ARG A 53 -12.53 5.33 5.97
CA ARG A 53 -13.36 4.95 7.12
C ARG A 53 -13.83 3.50 6.98
N ILE A 54 -12.91 2.58 7.14
CA ILE A 54 -13.10 1.14 6.90
C ILE A 54 -12.99 0.28 8.17
N PHE A 55 -12.96 0.92 9.34
CA PHE A 55 -13.00 0.25 10.63
C PHE A 55 -14.32 0.54 11.32
N GLU A 56 -14.85 -0.47 12.02
CA GLU A 56 -16.12 -0.36 12.72
C GLU A 56 -16.00 0.59 13.92
N ASP A 57 -17.06 1.36 14.12
CA ASP A 57 -17.29 2.15 15.34
C ASP A 57 -18.00 1.33 16.42
N SER A 58 -18.41 1.98 17.52
CA SER A 58 -19.13 1.34 18.63
C SER A 58 -20.52 0.79 18.25
N GLU A 59 -21.04 1.14 17.09
CA GLU A 59 -22.32 0.67 16.54
C GLU A 59 -22.13 -0.36 15.41
N ASP A 60 -20.92 -0.93 15.27
CA ASP A 60 -20.55 -1.90 14.24
C ASP A 60 -20.70 -1.36 12.80
N LYS A 61 -20.56 -0.04 12.63
CA LYS A 61 -20.59 0.61 11.31
C LYS A 61 -19.20 1.01 10.87
N MET A 62 -18.86 0.77 9.60
CA MET A 62 -17.63 1.29 9.00
C MET A 62 -17.62 2.81 9.02
N ASN A 63 -16.92 3.40 9.96
CA ASN A 63 -16.94 4.82 10.23
C ASN A 63 -15.62 5.41 10.69
N LEU A 64 -14.68 4.57 11.13
CA LEU A 64 -13.39 4.99 11.66
C LEU A 64 -12.25 4.68 10.70
N SER A 65 -11.22 5.52 10.71
CA SER A 65 -10.00 5.36 9.93
C SER A 65 -8.85 4.81 10.78
N VAL A 66 -7.73 4.42 10.14
CA VAL A 66 -6.52 4.05 10.89
C VAL A 66 -6.03 5.20 11.76
N SER A 67 -6.17 6.45 11.29
CA SER A 67 -5.79 7.63 12.06
C SER A 67 -6.61 7.80 13.32
N ASP A 68 -7.92 7.56 13.25
CA ASP A 68 -8.82 7.64 14.41
C ASP A 68 -8.46 6.61 15.49
N LEU A 69 -7.98 5.44 15.08
CA LEU A 69 -7.68 4.31 15.95
C LEU A 69 -6.19 4.18 16.30
N ASP A 70 -5.35 5.03 15.75
CA ASP A 70 -3.88 4.95 15.90
C ASP A 70 -3.33 3.57 15.51
N TYR A 71 -3.84 2.99 14.42
CA TYR A 71 -3.42 1.71 13.88
C TYR A 71 -2.26 1.85 12.89
N GLY A 72 -1.62 0.74 12.54
CA GLY A 72 -0.45 0.72 11.67
C GLY A 72 -0.76 0.76 10.18
N VAL A 73 0.22 1.20 9.40
CA VAL A 73 0.22 1.14 7.93
C VAL A 73 1.50 0.45 7.47
N LEU A 74 1.35 -0.61 6.67
CA LEU A 74 2.47 -1.33 6.06
C LEU A 74 2.45 -1.12 4.54
N LEU A 75 3.46 -0.42 4.02
CA LEU A 75 3.61 -0.14 2.60
C LEU A 75 4.50 -1.20 1.94
N VAL A 76 3.98 -1.92 0.97
CA VAL A 76 4.69 -2.98 0.26
C VAL A 76 4.80 -2.63 -1.22
N PRO A 77 6.02 -2.45 -1.77
CA PRO A 77 6.17 -2.15 -3.19
C PRO A 77 5.77 -3.35 -4.03
N ASN A 78 4.88 -3.14 -5.00
CA ASN A 78 4.38 -4.20 -5.87
C ASN A 78 4.08 -3.66 -7.27
N PHE A 79 5.04 -3.77 -8.20
CA PHE A 79 4.86 -3.29 -9.57
C PHE A 79 3.84 -4.11 -10.36
N THR A 80 3.58 -5.36 -9.96
CA THR A 80 2.67 -6.27 -10.70
C THR A 80 1.22 -5.81 -10.68
N ILE A 81 0.83 -4.87 -9.81
CA ILE A 81 -0.51 -4.28 -9.85
C ILE A 81 -0.72 -3.35 -11.07
N TYR A 82 0.33 -3.05 -11.83
CA TYR A 82 0.26 -2.42 -13.16
C TYR A 82 0.32 -3.43 -14.31
N ALA A 83 0.14 -4.73 -14.03
CA ALA A 83 0.10 -5.74 -15.06
C ALA A 83 -1.02 -5.50 -16.07
N ASP A 84 -0.72 -5.71 -17.34
CA ASP A 84 -1.69 -5.73 -18.44
C ASP A 84 -1.76 -7.13 -19.03
N ASP A 85 -2.84 -7.81 -18.81
CA ASP A 85 -3.13 -9.19 -19.27
C ASP A 85 -4.23 -9.26 -20.33
N ARG A 86 -4.65 -8.10 -20.88
CA ARG A 86 -5.73 -8.04 -21.87
C ARG A 86 -5.42 -8.78 -23.18
N LYS A 87 -4.13 -9.06 -23.46
CA LYS A 87 -3.68 -9.71 -24.69
C LYS A 87 -3.14 -11.14 -24.48
N GLY A 88 -3.75 -11.90 -23.60
CA GLY A 88 -3.39 -13.30 -23.34
C GLY A 88 -2.88 -13.54 -21.92
N ASN A 89 -2.33 -14.74 -21.68
CA ASN A 89 -2.01 -15.21 -20.34
C ASN A 89 -0.61 -14.81 -19.84
N ARG A 90 0.17 -14.10 -20.63
CA ARG A 90 1.47 -13.55 -20.21
C ARG A 90 1.29 -12.06 -19.92
N PRO A 91 1.30 -11.64 -18.63
CA PRO A 91 1.13 -10.23 -18.30
C PRO A 91 2.29 -9.37 -18.80
N SER A 92 1.99 -8.17 -19.26
CA SER A 92 2.95 -7.13 -19.56
C SER A 92 3.03 -6.15 -18.39
N PHE A 93 4.23 -5.70 -18.05
CA PHE A 93 4.47 -4.74 -16.96
C PHE A 93 4.94 -3.38 -17.47
N ALA A 94 4.62 -3.03 -18.72
CA ALA A 94 5.07 -1.80 -19.34
C ALA A 94 4.30 -0.53 -18.89
N MET A 95 3.18 -0.69 -18.17
CA MET A 95 2.30 0.43 -17.80
C MET A 95 2.77 1.21 -16.57
N GLY A 96 3.57 0.61 -15.70
CA GLY A 96 4.10 1.28 -14.51
C GLY A 96 5.39 2.07 -14.79
N ALA A 97 5.91 2.72 -13.75
CA ALA A 97 7.20 3.38 -13.81
C ALA A 97 8.32 2.36 -14.04
N LYS A 98 9.39 2.80 -14.72
CA LYS A 98 10.59 1.98 -14.90
C LYS A 98 11.26 1.69 -13.54
N PRO A 99 12.04 0.59 -13.41
CA PRO A 99 12.56 0.14 -12.11
C PRO A 99 13.29 1.22 -11.30
N ASP A 100 14.18 1.99 -11.92
CA ASP A 100 14.96 3.02 -11.19
C ASP A 100 14.08 4.17 -10.72
N GLU A 101 13.18 4.64 -11.58
CA GLU A 101 12.18 5.67 -11.23
C GLU A 101 11.23 5.18 -10.15
N ALA A 102 10.73 3.95 -10.29
CA ALA A 102 9.82 3.36 -9.32
C ALA A 102 10.48 3.17 -7.94
N ARG A 103 11.75 2.79 -7.89
CA ARG A 103 12.52 2.67 -6.64
C ARG A 103 12.63 4.01 -5.92
N GLU A 104 13.07 5.02 -6.64
CA GLU A 104 13.22 6.38 -6.08
C GLU A 104 11.87 6.92 -5.61
N SER A 105 10.85 6.80 -6.43
CA SER A 105 9.51 7.26 -6.12
C SER A 105 8.91 6.52 -4.91
N PHE A 106 9.06 5.19 -4.84
CA PHE A 106 8.59 4.42 -3.68
C PHE A 106 9.31 4.84 -2.40
N ASN A 107 10.65 4.99 -2.44
CA ASN A 107 11.41 5.40 -1.28
C ASN A 107 11.02 6.81 -0.80
N ASN A 108 10.75 7.72 -1.73
CA ASN A 108 10.25 9.06 -1.42
C ASN A 108 8.83 9.01 -0.82
N PHE A 109 7.97 8.13 -1.32
CA PHE A 109 6.65 7.92 -0.76
C PHE A 109 6.69 7.38 0.67
N VAL A 110 7.55 6.40 0.94
CA VAL A 110 7.77 5.88 2.31
C VAL A 110 8.28 6.98 3.25
N LYS A 111 9.24 7.78 2.78
CA LYS A 111 9.76 8.92 3.55
C LYS A 111 8.63 9.91 3.88
N TYR A 112 7.84 10.30 2.88
CA TYR A 112 6.67 11.16 3.07
C TYR A 112 5.71 10.58 4.12
N ALA A 113 5.36 9.29 3.98
CA ALA A 113 4.45 8.62 4.89
C ALA A 113 4.96 8.63 6.34
N LYS A 114 6.24 8.32 6.56
CA LYS A 114 6.86 8.32 7.89
C LYS A 114 6.95 9.70 8.51
N GLU A 115 7.08 10.74 7.72
CA GLU A 115 7.09 12.14 8.19
C GLU A 115 5.68 12.61 8.61
N HIS A 116 4.61 12.00 8.10
CA HIS A 116 3.23 12.45 8.29
C HIS A 116 2.36 11.50 9.11
N TYR A 117 2.87 10.32 9.46
CA TYR A 117 2.13 9.34 10.25
C TYR A 117 3.10 8.49 11.08
N PRO A 118 2.87 8.30 12.41
CA PRO A 118 3.87 7.71 13.29
C PRO A 118 4.04 6.18 13.14
N LYS A 119 3.01 5.46 12.72
CA LYS A 119 3.02 4.00 12.66
C LYS A 119 3.08 3.48 11.23
N VAL A 120 4.13 3.85 10.51
CA VAL A 120 4.40 3.39 9.14
C VAL A 120 5.57 2.42 9.14
N GLU A 121 5.33 1.26 8.54
CA GLU A 121 6.35 0.26 8.21
C GLU A 121 6.36 0.04 6.70
N SER A 122 7.44 -0.52 6.17
CA SER A 122 7.54 -0.78 4.74
C SER A 122 8.32 -2.04 4.42
N GLY A 123 8.01 -2.65 3.27
CA GLY A 123 8.89 -3.58 2.59
C GLY A 123 10.06 -2.86 1.89
N VAL A 124 10.82 -3.62 1.10
CA VAL A 124 12.01 -3.13 0.39
C VAL A 124 11.81 -3.31 -1.11
N PHE A 125 12.01 -2.23 -1.88
CA PHE A 125 11.83 -2.26 -3.33
C PHE A 125 12.77 -3.29 -4.00
N GLN A 126 12.23 -4.11 -4.90
CA GLN A 126 12.90 -5.19 -5.64
C GLN A 126 13.44 -6.35 -4.79
N ALA A 127 13.20 -6.41 -3.50
CA ALA A 127 13.53 -7.59 -2.71
C ALA A 127 12.52 -8.72 -2.96
N ASP A 128 12.97 -9.96 -2.77
CA ASP A 128 12.05 -11.11 -2.68
C ASP A 128 11.39 -11.10 -1.32
N MET A 129 10.16 -10.63 -1.26
CA MET A 129 9.40 -10.44 -0.02
C MET A 129 8.39 -11.56 0.16
N LYS A 130 8.35 -12.14 1.36
CA LYS A 130 7.23 -12.97 1.81
C LYS A 130 6.30 -12.08 2.62
N VAL A 131 5.16 -11.79 2.04
CA VAL A 131 4.14 -10.90 2.62
C VAL A 131 3.06 -11.75 3.25
N GLU A 132 2.97 -11.72 4.58
CA GLU A 132 1.94 -12.42 5.34
C GLU A 132 0.95 -11.41 5.89
N LEU A 133 -0.34 -11.71 5.79
CA LEU A 133 -1.38 -10.88 6.34
C LEU A 133 -2.61 -11.70 6.72
N LEU A 134 -3.36 -11.21 7.69
CA LEU A 134 -4.71 -11.68 7.97
C LEU A 134 -5.69 -10.59 7.57
N ASN A 135 -6.32 -10.75 6.38
CA ASN A 135 -7.35 -9.83 5.91
C ASN A 135 -8.59 -9.95 6.80
N ASP A 136 -8.91 -8.87 7.47
CA ASP A 136 -10.00 -8.82 8.42
C ASP A 136 -11.26 -8.25 7.75
N GLY A 137 -12.23 -9.15 7.55
CA GLY A 137 -13.48 -8.72 6.97
C GLY A 137 -14.14 -9.68 5.97
N PRO A 138 -13.61 -10.06 4.78
CA PRO A 138 -12.47 -9.43 4.10
C PRO A 138 -12.81 -8.01 3.59
N ILE A 139 -11.82 -7.12 3.64
CA ILE A 139 -11.93 -5.77 3.07
C ILE A 139 -10.70 -5.51 2.21
N THR A 140 -10.94 -5.25 0.92
CA THR A 140 -9.91 -4.92 -0.07
C THR A 140 -10.42 -3.79 -0.93
N ILE A 141 -9.64 -2.71 -1.04
CA ILE A 141 -10.02 -1.49 -1.75
C ILE A 141 -8.93 -1.11 -2.73
N LEU A 142 -9.35 -0.82 -3.96
CA LEU A 142 -8.46 -0.38 -5.03
C LEU A 142 -8.49 1.13 -5.15
N LEU A 143 -7.32 1.76 -5.27
CA LEU A 143 -7.18 3.19 -5.52
C LEU A 143 -6.26 3.42 -6.71
N ASP A 144 -6.62 4.39 -7.55
CA ASP A 144 -5.81 4.85 -8.67
C ASP A 144 -5.69 6.38 -8.63
N SER A 145 -4.47 6.90 -8.66
CA SER A 145 -4.23 8.34 -8.65
C SER A 145 -4.81 9.05 -9.87
N ASP A 146 -4.93 8.33 -10.99
CA ASP A 146 -5.52 8.82 -12.24
C ASP A 146 -7.03 8.58 -12.32
N LYS A 147 -7.61 8.00 -11.27
CA LYS A 147 -9.06 7.77 -11.14
C LYS A 147 -9.65 6.91 -12.26
N LEU A 148 -8.93 5.88 -12.69
CA LEU A 148 -9.41 4.94 -13.70
C LEU A 148 -10.39 3.91 -13.14
N PHE A 149 -10.44 3.80 -11.83
CA PHE A 149 -11.41 2.99 -11.10
C PHE A 149 -11.66 3.54 -9.70
#